data_783d8ae1491530c53ff6346ce0532645
#
_entry.id   783d8ae1491530c53ff6346ce0532645
#
_cell.length_a   1.000
_cell.length_b   1.000
_cell.length_c   1.000
_cell.angle_alpha   90.00
_cell.angle_beta   90.00
_cell.angle_gamma   90.00
#
_symmetry.space_group_name_H-M   'P 1'
#
loop_
_entity.id
_entity.type
_entity.pdbx_description
1 polymer ?
#
loop_
_entity_poly.entity_id
_entity_poly.type
_entity_poly.pdbx_seq_one_letter_code
_entity_poly.pdbx_strand_id
1 'polypeptide(L)'
;MGMYNNQSGNVLFLILIAVALFAALSYAVTQSTRGGGDASEEKTGIQLAGLTQYGDLISTSILRSRIINKLEDWELCFHSNNWGHNDYLANTPVNVCGNSATNIFSNDGMGVPWSEPDETLLDTSRSADPTYGAYRYTAWRVKNIGDDSLDEIMMMVSYIKRDTCIKINDE
;
A
#
# COMPACT_ATOMS: atom_id res chain seq x y z
N MET A 1 -45.35 -66.71 11.18
CA MET A 1 -43.94 -66.82 10.68
C MET A 1 -43.50 -65.43 10.27
N GLY A 2 -42.77 -64.75 11.12
CA GLY A 2 -42.24 -63.40 10.83
C GLY A 2 -40.88 -63.55 10.16
N MET A 3 -40.74 -62.98 8.96
CA MET A 3 -39.45 -62.85 8.29
C MET A 3 -38.69 -61.68 8.91
N TYR A 4 -37.62 -61.99 9.64
CA TYR A 4 -36.62 -61.00 10.06
C TYR A 4 -35.76 -60.66 8.83
N ASN A 5 -35.98 -59.52 8.22
CA ASN A 5 -35.07 -58.98 7.20
C ASN A 5 -33.78 -58.52 7.92
N ASN A 6 -32.68 -59.26 7.70
CA ASN A 6 -31.33 -58.90 8.12
C ASN A 6 -30.83 -57.74 7.21
N GLN A 7 -30.97 -56.51 7.65
CA GLN A 7 -30.44 -55.32 6.97
C GLN A 7 -29.05 -54.89 7.46
N SER A 8 -28.27 -55.79 8.04
CA SER A 8 -26.96 -55.50 8.61
C SER A 8 -25.90 -55.04 7.60
N GLY A 9 -26.08 -55.38 6.28
CA GLY A 9 -25.12 -54.99 5.25
C GLY A 9 -25.19 -53.50 4.84
N ASN A 10 -26.32 -52.89 5.01
CA ASN A 10 -26.55 -51.47 4.58
C ASN A 10 -25.90 -50.46 5.52
N VAL A 11 -25.86 -50.73 6.81
CA VAL A 11 -25.28 -49.84 7.81
C VAL A 11 -23.76 -49.79 7.68
N LEU A 12 -23.10 -50.90 7.44
CA LEU A 12 -21.65 -50.99 7.28
C LEU A 12 -21.19 -50.24 6.02
N PHE A 13 -21.96 -50.37 4.94
CA PHE A 13 -21.71 -49.63 3.69
C PHE A 13 -21.86 -48.09 3.89
N LEU A 14 -22.87 -47.63 4.62
CA LEU A 14 -23.07 -46.22 4.95
C LEU A 14 -21.93 -45.64 5.78
N ILE A 15 -21.42 -46.44 6.75
CA ILE A 15 -20.26 -46.04 7.56
C ILE A 15 -19.00 -45.88 6.71
N LEU A 16 -18.76 -46.83 5.79
CA LEU A 16 -17.62 -46.77 4.85
C LEU A 16 -17.67 -45.52 3.96
N ILE A 17 -18.86 -45.20 3.41
CA ILE A 17 -19.04 -43.97 2.60
C ILE A 17 -18.79 -42.73 3.45
N ALA A 18 -19.31 -42.67 4.67
CA ALA A 18 -19.11 -41.54 5.54
C ALA A 18 -17.65 -41.29 5.90
N VAL A 19 -16.89 -42.35 6.19
CA VAL A 19 -15.45 -42.29 6.47
C VAL A 19 -14.67 -41.84 5.22
N ALA A 20 -15.01 -42.39 4.03
CA ALA A 20 -14.37 -41.99 2.80
C ALA A 20 -14.61 -40.53 2.44
N LEU A 21 -15.83 -40.04 2.61
CA LEU A 21 -16.17 -38.62 2.40
C LEU A 21 -15.46 -37.72 3.40
N PHE A 22 -15.39 -38.12 4.67
CA PHE A 22 -14.67 -37.38 5.70
C PHE A 22 -13.18 -37.31 5.42
N ALA A 23 -12.57 -38.40 4.98
CA ALA A 23 -11.15 -38.46 4.59
C ALA A 23 -10.88 -37.54 3.37
N ALA A 24 -11.77 -37.57 2.35
CA ALA A 24 -11.67 -36.72 1.17
C ALA A 24 -11.81 -35.23 1.53
N LEU A 25 -12.74 -34.89 2.41
CA LEU A 25 -12.96 -33.51 2.88
C LEU A 25 -11.75 -33.02 3.69
N SER A 26 -11.23 -33.86 4.59
CA SER A 26 -10.03 -33.53 5.38
C SER A 26 -8.80 -33.32 4.49
N TYR A 27 -8.65 -34.11 3.44
CA TYR A 27 -7.57 -33.94 2.47
C TYR A 27 -7.73 -32.63 1.69
N ALA A 28 -8.93 -32.29 1.21
CA ALA A 28 -9.22 -31.06 0.49
C ALA A 28 -8.94 -29.82 1.34
N VAL A 29 -9.37 -29.82 2.63
CA VAL A 29 -9.10 -28.71 3.57
C VAL A 29 -7.60 -28.59 3.84
N THR A 30 -6.88 -29.70 4.00
CA THR A 30 -5.43 -29.66 4.26
C THR A 30 -4.65 -29.16 3.05
N GLN A 31 -5.09 -29.45 1.82
CA GLN A 31 -4.50 -28.91 0.60
C GLN A 31 -4.77 -27.40 0.44
N SER A 32 -5.97 -26.95 0.78
CA SER A 32 -6.32 -25.52 0.76
C SER A 32 -5.45 -24.70 1.73
N THR A 33 -5.02 -25.29 2.84
CA THR A 33 -4.17 -24.61 3.84
C THR A 33 -2.67 -24.61 3.44
N ARG A 34 -2.25 -25.39 2.46
CA ARG A 34 -0.87 -25.41 1.94
C ARG A 34 -0.54 -24.29 0.96
N GLY A 35 -1.52 -23.45 0.57
CA GLY A 35 -1.34 -22.24 -0.23
C GLY A 35 -0.68 -21.06 0.52
N GLY A 36 0.25 -21.32 1.44
CA GLY A 36 0.95 -20.26 2.19
C GLY A 36 1.79 -19.30 1.31
N GLY A 37 1.97 -19.61 0.03
CA GLY A 37 2.52 -18.70 -0.97
C GLY A 37 1.55 -17.58 -1.34
N ASP A 38 0.27 -17.91 -1.56
CA ASP A 38 -0.76 -16.96 -1.99
C ASP A 38 -1.06 -15.90 -0.93
N ALA A 39 -1.09 -16.28 0.36
CA ALA A 39 -1.36 -15.33 1.44
C ALA A 39 -0.25 -14.26 1.60
N SER A 40 1.01 -14.61 1.32
CA SER A 40 2.11 -13.65 1.36
C SER A 40 2.09 -12.72 0.15
N GLU A 41 1.71 -13.23 -1.01
CA GLU A 41 1.57 -12.43 -2.24
C GLU A 41 0.37 -11.48 -2.15
N GLU A 42 -0.77 -11.98 -1.66
CA GLU A 42 -1.97 -11.19 -1.44
C GLU A 42 -1.70 -10.06 -0.42
N LYS A 43 -1.01 -10.35 0.68
CA LYS A 43 -0.62 -9.34 1.66
C LYS A 43 0.26 -8.26 1.02
N THR A 44 1.24 -8.63 0.23
CA THR A 44 2.12 -7.67 -0.48
C THR A 44 1.31 -6.83 -1.47
N GLY A 45 0.36 -7.43 -2.19
CA GLY A 45 -0.55 -6.70 -3.09
C GLY A 45 -1.39 -5.66 -2.35
N ILE A 46 -1.97 -6.00 -1.20
CA ILE A 46 -2.72 -5.05 -0.36
C ILE A 46 -1.85 -3.88 0.10
N GLN A 47 -0.61 -4.16 0.50
CA GLN A 47 0.33 -3.14 0.95
C GLN A 47 0.77 -2.22 -0.19
N LEU A 48 0.99 -2.76 -1.39
CA LEU A 48 1.25 -1.98 -2.61
C LEU A 48 0.06 -1.10 -2.98
N ALA A 49 -1.15 -1.65 -2.93
CA ALA A 49 -2.37 -0.88 -3.16
C ALA A 49 -2.48 0.29 -2.17
N GLY A 50 -2.11 0.09 -0.91
CA GLY A 50 -2.04 1.16 0.09
C GLY A 50 -1.05 2.27 -0.28
N LEU A 51 0.12 1.91 -0.79
CA LEU A 51 1.12 2.86 -1.28
C LEU A 51 0.57 3.70 -2.44
N THR A 52 -0.04 3.04 -3.43
CA THR A 52 -0.64 3.70 -4.61
C THR A 52 -1.79 4.61 -4.21
N GLN A 53 -2.70 4.13 -3.35
CA GLN A 53 -3.83 4.93 -2.85
C GLN A 53 -3.36 6.19 -2.11
N TYR A 54 -2.29 6.09 -1.33
CA TYR A 54 -1.73 7.26 -0.67
C TYR A 54 -1.15 8.26 -1.68
N GLY A 55 -0.46 7.78 -2.72
CA GLY A 55 0.01 8.62 -3.83
C GLY A 55 -1.14 9.35 -4.54
N ASP A 56 -2.24 8.64 -4.82
CA ASP A 56 -3.43 9.20 -5.44
C ASP A 56 -4.11 10.25 -4.55
N LEU A 57 -4.14 10.02 -3.23
CA LEU A 57 -4.66 10.98 -2.27
C LEU A 57 -3.84 12.27 -2.28
N ILE A 58 -2.52 12.17 -2.28
CA ILE A 58 -1.61 13.33 -2.38
C ILE A 58 -1.83 14.06 -3.70
N SER A 59 -1.83 13.34 -4.83
CA SER A 59 -2.03 13.90 -6.16
C SER A 59 -3.37 14.65 -6.27
N THR A 60 -4.45 14.04 -5.80
CA THR A 60 -5.78 14.67 -5.76
C THR A 60 -5.80 15.92 -4.90
N SER A 61 -5.08 15.90 -3.77
CA SER A 61 -5.00 17.05 -2.86
C SER A 61 -4.21 18.21 -3.46
N ILE A 62 -3.14 17.91 -4.21
CA ILE A 62 -2.39 18.91 -4.99
C ILE A 62 -3.31 19.55 -6.03
N LEU A 63 -4.04 18.75 -6.81
CA LEU A 63 -4.99 19.25 -7.80
C LEU A 63 -6.08 20.12 -7.17
N ARG A 64 -6.62 19.72 -6.02
CA ARG A 64 -7.60 20.53 -5.28
C ARG A 64 -7.01 21.87 -4.83
N SER A 65 -5.78 21.88 -4.32
CA SER A 65 -5.12 23.10 -3.89
C SER A 65 -4.93 24.08 -5.05
N ARG A 66 -4.57 23.57 -6.22
CA ARG A 66 -4.43 24.40 -7.44
C ARG A 66 -5.76 24.97 -7.91
N ILE A 67 -6.83 24.18 -7.91
CA ILE A 67 -8.14 24.61 -8.41
C ILE A 67 -8.86 25.53 -7.42
N ILE A 68 -8.91 25.15 -6.13
CA ILE A 68 -9.70 25.86 -5.12
C ILE A 68 -8.94 27.04 -4.54
N ASN A 69 -7.69 26.81 -4.15
CA ASN A 69 -6.86 27.81 -3.47
C ASN A 69 -5.99 28.60 -4.45
N LYS A 70 -5.98 28.21 -5.74
CA LYS A 70 -5.16 28.81 -6.80
C LYS A 70 -3.67 28.85 -6.46
N LEU A 71 -3.20 27.84 -5.74
CA LEU A 71 -1.79 27.68 -5.38
C LEU A 71 -1.00 27.14 -6.57
N GLU A 72 0.17 27.69 -6.78
CA GLU A 72 1.15 27.16 -7.70
C GLU A 72 1.97 26.05 -7.03
N ASP A 73 2.59 25.15 -7.80
CA ASP A 73 3.32 24.00 -7.28
C ASP A 73 4.44 24.39 -6.32
N TRP A 74 5.10 25.52 -6.55
CA TRP A 74 6.17 26.05 -5.70
C TRP A 74 5.65 26.70 -4.39
N GLU A 75 4.34 26.90 -4.26
CA GLU A 75 3.70 27.42 -3.04
C GLU A 75 3.23 26.31 -2.10
N LEU A 76 3.27 25.03 -2.56
CA LEU A 76 2.84 23.91 -1.76
C LEU A 76 3.90 23.50 -0.74
N CYS A 77 3.44 23.25 0.48
CA CYS A 77 4.26 22.76 1.57
C CYS A 77 3.92 21.29 1.91
N PHE A 78 4.95 20.48 2.07
CA PHE A 78 4.86 19.06 2.45
C PHE A 78 5.55 18.83 3.80
N HIS A 79 5.21 19.62 4.79
CA HIS A 79 5.83 19.53 6.11
C HIS A 79 4.89 18.87 7.12
N SER A 80 5.30 17.75 7.72
CA SER A 80 4.61 17.20 8.88
C SER A 80 5.24 17.74 10.17
N ASN A 81 4.41 18.16 11.12
CA ASN A 81 4.88 18.65 12.41
C ASN A 81 5.58 17.58 13.28
N ASN A 82 5.51 16.31 12.87
CA ASN A 82 6.02 15.18 13.64
C ASN A 82 7.43 14.71 13.23
N TRP A 83 7.91 15.15 12.08
CA TRP A 83 9.22 14.73 11.57
C TRP A 83 10.03 15.98 11.23
N GLY A 84 11.19 16.13 11.86
CA GLY A 84 12.13 17.20 11.58
C GLY A 84 12.80 17.13 10.20
N HIS A 85 12.20 16.41 9.27
CA HIS A 85 12.64 16.32 7.89
C HIS A 85 11.93 17.41 7.07
N ASN A 86 12.70 18.43 6.78
CA ASN A 86 12.35 19.44 5.80
C ASN A 86 12.48 18.83 4.40
N ASP A 87 11.55 17.96 4.01
CA ASP A 87 11.46 17.49 2.64
C ASP A 87 10.80 18.57 1.79
N TYR A 88 11.53 19.69 1.66
CA TYR A 88 11.15 20.76 0.78
C TYR A 88 11.34 20.32 -0.67
N LEU A 89 10.43 20.75 -1.51
CA LEU A 89 10.78 20.94 -2.90
C LEU A 89 12.07 21.77 -2.93
N ALA A 90 13.11 21.32 -3.60
CA ALA A 90 14.46 21.88 -3.50
C ALA A 90 14.55 23.40 -3.80
N ASN A 91 13.50 23.99 -4.36
CA ASN A 91 13.37 25.40 -4.73
C ASN A 91 12.21 26.13 -4.03
N THR A 92 11.54 25.50 -3.04
CA THR A 92 10.44 26.17 -2.33
C THR A 92 11.01 27.23 -1.40
N PRO A 93 10.56 28.49 -1.48
CA PRO A 93 11.00 29.52 -0.54
C PRO A 93 10.68 29.08 0.89
N VAL A 94 11.65 29.23 1.80
CA VAL A 94 11.56 28.81 3.23
C VAL A 94 10.31 29.33 3.94
N ASN A 95 9.69 30.39 3.44
CA ASN A 95 8.50 31.01 4.01
C ASN A 95 7.18 30.32 3.65
N VAL A 96 7.14 29.42 2.66
CA VAL A 96 5.89 28.79 2.21
C VAL A 96 5.34 27.85 3.28
N CYS A 97 6.19 27.12 3.95
CA CYS A 97 5.77 26.24 5.05
C CYS A 97 5.41 26.95 6.36
N GLY A 98 5.63 28.25 6.43
CA GLY A 98 5.13 29.08 7.55
C GLY A 98 3.62 29.34 7.50
N ASN A 99 2.97 29.06 6.37
CA ASN A 99 1.53 29.22 6.19
C ASN A 99 0.85 27.82 6.22
N SER A 100 0.03 27.58 7.25
CA SER A 100 -0.68 26.30 7.39
C SER A 100 -1.66 26.04 6.23
N ALA A 101 -2.18 27.07 5.59
CA ALA A 101 -3.12 26.95 4.47
C ALA A 101 -2.46 26.40 3.18
N THR A 102 -1.15 26.49 3.03
CA THR A 102 -0.41 25.94 1.89
C THR A 102 0.10 24.53 2.15
N ASN A 103 -0.04 24.03 3.38
CA ASN A 103 0.49 22.74 3.80
C ASN A 103 -0.52 21.61 3.50
N ILE A 104 -0.09 20.64 2.74
CA ILE A 104 -0.90 19.46 2.35
C ILE A 104 -1.41 18.69 3.59
N PHE A 105 -0.60 18.59 4.63
CA PHE A 105 -0.91 17.81 5.84
C PHE A 105 -1.61 18.61 6.94
N SER A 106 -1.72 19.92 6.80
CA SER A 106 -2.42 20.76 7.77
C SER A 106 -3.93 20.69 7.59
N ASN A 107 -4.68 20.69 8.69
CA ASN A 107 -6.14 20.81 8.66
C ASN A 107 -6.62 22.13 8.04
N ASP A 108 -5.84 23.19 8.17
CA ASP A 108 -6.12 24.49 7.55
C ASP A 108 -5.77 24.50 6.05
N GLY A 109 -4.96 23.56 5.61
CA GLY A 109 -4.59 23.32 4.21
C GLY A 109 -5.47 22.29 3.56
N MET A 110 -4.86 21.18 3.09
CA MET A 110 -5.60 20.11 2.40
C MET A 110 -6.10 19.01 3.34
N GLY A 111 -5.62 18.95 4.58
CA GLY A 111 -6.05 18.00 5.59
C GLY A 111 -5.71 16.55 5.27
N VAL A 112 -4.69 16.30 4.46
CA VAL A 112 -4.24 14.93 4.16
C VAL A 112 -3.62 14.35 5.42
N PRO A 113 -4.06 13.17 5.89
CA PRO A 113 -3.43 12.53 7.02
C PRO A 113 -1.99 12.13 6.67
N TRP A 114 -1.06 12.40 7.58
CA TRP A 114 0.29 11.87 7.43
C TRP A 114 0.27 10.36 7.53
N SER A 115 0.98 9.70 6.64
CA SER A 115 1.16 8.25 6.65
C SER A 115 2.62 7.93 6.39
N GLU A 116 3.04 6.74 6.76
CA GLU A 116 4.37 6.19 6.47
C GLU A 116 4.21 4.95 5.59
N PRO A 117 5.19 4.63 4.75
CA PRO A 117 5.20 3.38 4.01
C PRO A 117 5.19 2.19 4.98
N ASP A 118 4.51 1.12 4.62
CA ASP A 118 4.53 -0.12 5.41
C ASP A 118 5.96 -0.68 5.47
N GLU A 119 6.49 -0.90 6.69
CA GLU A 119 7.85 -1.41 6.90
C GLU A 119 8.11 -2.73 6.19
N THR A 120 7.09 -3.53 5.98
CA THR A 120 7.24 -4.82 5.28
C THR A 120 7.60 -4.67 3.81
N LEU A 121 7.34 -3.50 3.22
CA LEU A 121 7.75 -3.15 1.85
C LEU A 121 9.20 -2.66 1.80
N LEU A 122 9.79 -2.28 2.94
CA LEU A 122 11.08 -1.63 3.03
C LEU A 122 12.22 -2.61 3.34
N ASP A 123 13.42 -2.29 2.86
CA ASP A 123 14.64 -3.01 3.19
C ASP A 123 15.17 -2.59 4.56
N THR A 124 14.86 -3.37 5.59
CA THR A 124 15.23 -3.11 6.98
C THR A 124 16.73 -3.03 7.22
N SER A 125 17.56 -3.53 6.29
CA SER A 125 19.02 -3.38 6.39
C SER A 125 19.48 -1.92 6.32
N ARG A 126 18.60 -1.03 5.85
CA ARG A 126 18.81 0.41 5.71
C ARG A 126 18.12 1.25 6.78
N SER A 127 17.57 0.63 7.82
CA SER A 127 16.81 1.32 8.88
C SER A 127 17.59 2.40 9.66
N ALA A 128 18.92 2.38 9.58
CA ALA A 128 19.77 3.43 10.19
C ALA A 128 19.89 4.71 9.32
N ASP A 129 19.41 4.68 8.07
CA ASP A 129 19.44 5.84 7.19
C ASP A 129 18.35 6.84 7.59
N PRO A 130 18.67 8.14 7.70
CA PRO A 130 17.69 9.17 8.12
C PRO A 130 16.50 9.32 7.16
N THR A 131 16.59 8.79 5.94
CA THR A 131 15.49 8.83 4.94
C THR A 131 14.68 7.53 4.89
N TYR A 132 15.01 6.55 5.77
CA TYR A 132 14.28 5.30 5.85
C TYR A 132 12.87 5.50 6.40
N GLY A 133 11.89 4.84 5.77
CA GLY A 133 10.50 4.84 6.26
C GLY A 133 9.74 6.15 6.07
N ALA A 134 10.23 7.06 5.23
CA ALA A 134 9.57 8.32 4.97
C ALA A 134 9.20 8.48 3.49
N TYR A 135 8.05 9.09 3.24
CA TYR A 135 7.75 9.67 1.95
C TYR A 135 8.50 10.98 1.80
N ARG A 136 9.14 11.15 0.66
CA ARG A 136 9.85 12.38 0.29
C ARG A 136 9.17 13.02 -0.89
N TYR A 137 9.02 14.33 -0.82
CA TYR A 137 8.42 15.12 -1.88
C TYR A 137 9.49 16.05 -2.45
N THR A 138 9.61 16.06 -3.78
CA THR A 138 10.59 16.89 -4.48
C THR A 138 10.00 17.38 -5.79
N ALA A 139 10.49 18.51 -6.27
CA ALA A 139 10.25 18.96 -7.62
C ALA A 139 11.44 18.56 -8.48
N TRP A 140 11.17 17.84 -9.55
CA TRP A 140 12.21 17.44 -10.49
C TRP A 140 11.68 17.39 -11.92
N ARG A 141 12.50 17.81 -12.87
CA ARG A 141 12.17 17.68 -14.27
C ARG A 141 12.45 16.25 -14.72
N VAL A 142 11.39 15.54 -15.08
CA VAL A 142 11.51 14.17 -15.60
C VAL A 142 11.21 14.18 -17.09
N LYS A 143 12.20 13.76 -17.88
CA LYS A 143 12.07 13.74 -19.36
C LYS A 143 10.89 12.88 -19.78
N ASN A 144 10.04 13.44 -20.64
CA ASN A 144 8.82 12.83 -21.18
C ASN A 144 7.70 12.59 -20.14
N ILE A 145 7.74 13.24 -18.99
CA ILE A 145 6.64 13.26 -18.02
C ILE A 145 6.23 14.71 -17.83
N GLY A 146 4.90 14.98 -17.88
CA GLY A 146 4.35 16.32 -17.71
C GLY A 146 4.74 17.29 -18.81
N ASP A 147 4.97 18.55 -18.43
CA ASP A 147 5.50 19.60 -19.31
C ASP A 147 7.03 19.65 -19.18
N ASP A 148 7.75 19.34 -20.25
CA ASP A 148 9.23 19.32 -20.26
C ASP A 148 9.89 20.65 -19.90
N SER A 149 9.13 21.73 -19.79
CA SER A 149 9.62 23.06 -19.40
C SER A 149 9.54 23.33 -17.89
N LEU A 150 8.76 22.55 -17.14
CA LEU A 150 8.50 22.73 -15.71
C LEU A 150 9.01 21.53 -14.91
N ASP A 151 9.20 21.75 -13.61
CA ASP A 151 9.52 20.68 -12.67
C ASP A 151 8.22 20.07 -12.15
N GLU A 152 8.11 18.73 -12.17
CA GLU A 152 6.99 17.98 -11.63
C GLU A 152 7.18 17.69 -10.14
N ILE A 153 6.08 17.71 -9.39
CA ILE A 153 6.08 17.24 -7.99
C ILE A 153 6.11 15.72 -8.00
N MET A 154 7.13 15.17 -7.38
CA MET A 154 7.30 13.73 -7.24
C MET A 154 7.24 13.31 -5.77
N MET A 155 6.51 12.24 -5.51
CA MET A 155 6.57 11.50 -4.26
C MET A 155 7.54 10.33 -4.42
N MET A 156 8.52 10.25 -3.54
CA MET A 156 9.52 9.19 -3.53
C MET A 156 9.44 8.39 -2.23
N VAL A 157 9.65 7.08 -2.34
CA VAL A 157 9.83 6.18 -1.20
C VAL A 157 11.21 5.57 -1.29
N SER A 158 12.04 5.83 -0.27
CA SER A 158 13.39 5.29 -0.20
C SER A 158 13.39 3.86 0.33
N TYR A 159 14.33 3.07 -0.17
CA TYR A 159 14.62 1.72 0.35
C TYR A 159 13.49 0.70 0.24
N ILE A 160 12.69 0.75 -0.82
CA ILE A 160 11.76 -0.32 -1.16
C ILE A 160 12.56 -1.60 -1.47
N LYS A 161 12.09 -2.75 -0.97
CA LYS A 161 12.66 -4.06 -1.30
C LYS A 161 12.67 -4.27 -2.82
N ARG A 162 13.73 -4.88 -3.32
CA ARG A 162 13.88 -5.14 -4.76
C ARG A 162 12.68 -5.88 -5.36
N ASP A 163 12.20 -6.94 -4.67
CA ASP A 163 11.08 -7.75 -5.15
C ASP A 163 9.78 -6.95 -5.19
N THR A 164 9.59 -6.04 -4.24
CA THR A 164 8.48 -5.08 -4.22
C THR A 164 8.57 -4.11 -5.40
N CYS A 165 9.76 -3.56 -5.65
CA CYS A 165 9.99 -2.64 -6.76
C CYS A 165 9.75 -3.30 -8.14
N ILE A 166 10.12 -4.57 -8.29
CA ILE A 166 9.85 -5.35 -9.51
C ILE A 166 8.34 -5.50 -9.71
N LYS A 167 7.59 -5.85 -8.66
CA LYS A 167 6.12 -5.99 -8.74
C LYS A 167 5.41 -4.69 -9.14
N ILE A 168 5.88 -3.54 -8.65
CA ILE A 168 5.32 -2.22 -9.03
C ILE A 168 5.52 -1.95 -10.53
N ASN A 169 6.64 -2.39 -11.11
CA ASN A 169 6.94 -2.14 -12.52
C ASN A 169 6.25 -3.13 -13.47
N ASP A 170 5.77 -4.25 -12.97
CA ASP A 170 5.14 -5.31 -13.78
C ASP A 170 3.60 -5.14 -13.86
N GLU A 171 3.01 -4.20 -13.10
CA GLU A 171 1.61 -3.79 -13.15
C GLU A 171 1.38 -2.62 -14.12
#